data_11564071c9a9bdc5c8c858ec96caa08f
#
_entry.id   11564071c9a9bdc5c8c858ec96caa08f
#
_cell.length_a   1.000
_cell.length_b   1.000
_cell.length_c   1.000
_cell.angle_alpha   90.00
_cell.angle_beta   90.00
_cell.angle_gamma   90.00
#
_symmetry.space_group_name_H-M   'P 1'
#
loop_
_entity.id
_entity.type
_entity.pdbx_description
1 polymer ?
#
loop_
_entity_poly.entity_id
_entity_poly.type
_entity_poly.pdbx_seq_one_letter_code
_entity_poly.pdbx_strand_id
1 'polypeptide(L)'
;FTLVDLNLPYFALPNTTDFASLVPGIGPNRTTRLHWFEYNVHAIPPHQQLQNFSAPLAEYQGPMPPQGDEAHNYVLYLFEQPEGWKPEVGAMQRYNNASDSFARMNFSVEALSTQVGRPIAANYFLTENENNTKTA
;
A
#
# COMPACT_ATOMS: atom_id res chain seq x y z
N PHE A 1 9.42 -1.99 3.26
CA PHE A 1 8.79 -1.36 2.10
C PHE A 1 7.29 -1.62 2.03
N THR A 2 6.59 -0.79 1.29
CA THR A 2 5.13 -0.91 1.11
C THR A 2 4.77 -0.86 -0.36
N LEU A 3 3.76 -1.64 -0.76
CA LEU A 3 3.08 -1.52 -2.05
C LEU A 3 1.66 -1.00 -1.81
N VAL A 4 1.32 0.11 -2.44
CA VAL A 4 0.05 0.82 -2.22
C VAL A 4 -0.62 1.14 -3.55
N ASP A 5 -1.91 0.79 -3.67
CA ASP A 5 -2.80 1.29 -4.71
C ASP A 5 -3.29 2.69 -4.31
N LEU A 6 -3.07 3.67 -5.16
CA LEU A 6 -3.46 5.07 -4.91
C LEU A 6 -4.83 5.45 -5.48
N ASN A 7 -5.45 4.59 -6.27
CA ASN A 7 -6.63 4.94 -7.07
C ASN A 7 -7.87 4.10 -6.77
N LEU A 8 -7.94 3.42 -5.63
CA LEU A 8 -9.08 2.57 -5.34
C LEU A 8 -10.39 3.37 -5.32
N PRO A 9 -11.47 2.93 -6.01
CA PRO A 9 -12.75 3.61 -6.00
C PRO A 9 -13.35 3.74 -4.59
N TYR A 10 -13.86 4.93 -4.30
CA TYR A 10 -14.37 5.31 -2.97
C TYR A 10 -15.74 4.73 -2.61
N PHE A 11 -16.56 4.33 -3.57
CA PHE A 11 -17.95 3.90 -3.34
C PHE A 11 -18.10 2.67 -2.43
N ALA A 12 -17.02 1.99 -2.09
CA ALA A 12 -17.01 0.87 -1.16
C ALA A 12 -16.82 1.28 0.31
N LEU A 13 -16.69 2.58 0.63
CA LEU A 13 -16.35 3.07 1.95
C LEU A 13 -17.50 3.86 2.59
N PRO A 14 -17.65 3.82 3.93
CA PRO A 14 -18.64 4.64 4.63
C PRO A 14 -18.38 6.14 4.41
N ASN A 15 -19.44 6.93 4.30
CA ASN A 15 -19.45 8.38 3.96
C ASN A 15 -18.70 9.30 4.95
N THR A 16 -17.89 8.81 5.87
CA THR A 16 -17.36 9.58 7.00
C THR A 16 -15.91 10.00 6.88
N THR A 17 -15.23 9.62 5.77
CA THR A 17 -13.78 9.86 5.68
C THR A 17 -13.45 10.70 4.44
N ASP A 18 -12.85 11.85 4.65
CA ASP A 18 -12.31 12.68 3.57
C ASP A 18 -10.93 12.16 3.16
N PHE A 19 -10.91 11.22 2.21
CA PHE A 19 -9.68 10.62 1.71
C PHE A 19 -8.89 11.53 0.77
N ALA A 20 -9.51 12.55 0.20
CA ALA A 20 -8.83 13.51 -0.66
C ALA A 20 -7.73 14.29 0.09
N SER A 21 -7.84 14.37 1.43
CA SER A 21 -6.82 14.99 2.26
C SER A 21 -5.62 14.11 2.57
N LEU A 22 -5.70 12.79 2.34
CA LEU A 22 -4.69 11.82 2.77
C LEU A 22 -3.60 11.57 1.74
N VAL A 23 -3.93 11.71 0.45
CA VAL A 23 -2.96 11.56 -0.64
C VAL A 23 -3.17 12.70 -1.65
N PRO A 24 -2.21 13.62 -1.78
CA PRO A 24 -2.30 14.70 -2.75
C PRO A 24 -2.52 14.17 -4.18
N GLY A 25 -3.50 14.70 -4.88
CA GLY A 25 -3.83 14.33 -6.26
C GLY A 25 -4.85 13.21 -6.41
N ILE A 26 -5.29 12.58 -5.32
CA ILE A 26 -6.43 11.66 -5.36
C ILE A 26 -7.72 12.49 -5.41
N GLY A 27 -8.57 12.19 -6.39
CA GLY A 27 -9.89 12.80 -6.49
C GLY A 27 -10.80 12.44 -5.31
N PRO A 28 -11.92 13.15 -5.11
CA PRO A 28 -12.78 13.01 -3.93
C PRO A 28 -13.46 11.63 -3.80
N ASN A 29 -13.46 10.83 -4.84
CA ASN A 29 -14.08 9.51 -4.89
C ASN A 29 -13.06 8.36 -4.92
N ARG A 30 -11.83 8.59 -4.47
CA ARG A 30 -10.76 7.61 -4.47
C ARG A 30 -10.13 7.49 -3.08
N THR A 31 -9.56 6.33 -2.80
CA THR A 31 -8.81 6.04 -1.59
C THR A 31 -7.57 5.22 -1.91
N THR A 32 -6.83 4.89 -0.88
CA THR A 32 -5.65 4.01 -0.98
C THR A 32 -5.97 2.62 -0.47
N ARG A 33 -5.20 1.63 -0.93
CA ARG A 33 -5.20 0.27 -0.39
C ARG A 33 -3.78 -0.24 -0.24
N LEU A 34 -3.48 -0.79 0.94
CA LEU A 34 -2.22 -1.48 1.20
C LEU A 34 -2.25 -2.88 0.59
N HIS A 35 -1.31 -3.16 -0.31
CA HIS A 35 -1.16 -4.47 -0.96
C HIS A 35 -0.07 -5.33 -0.37
N TRP A 36 0.96 -4.69 0.20
CA TRP A 36 2.09 -5.39 0.81
C TRP A 36 2.83 -4.49 1.78
N PHE A 37 3.30 -5.01 2.91
CA PHE A 37 4.14 -4.29 3.85
C PHE A 37 5.15 -5.24 4.49
N GLU A 38 6.42 -5.04 4.16
CA GLU A 38 7.56 -5.73 4.77
C GLU A 38 8.33 -4.79 5.68
N TYR A 39 8.84 -5.32 6.78
CA TYR A 39 9.77 -4.65 7.68
C TYR A 39 10.88 -5.60 8.09
N ASN A 40 11.93 -5.12 8.77
CA ASN A 40 13.13 -5.90 9.07
C ASN A 40 13.76 -6.54 7.82
N VAL A 41 13.81 -5.78 6.74
CA VAL A 41 14.44 -6.19 5.51
C VAL A 41 15.86 -5.65 5.48
N HIS A 42 16.82 -6.51 5.24
CA HIS A 42 18.24 -6.16 5.21
C HIS A 42 18.86 -6.51 3.87
N ALA A 43 19.79 -5.68 3.43
CA ALA A 43 20.65 -5.99 2.28
C ALA A 43 21.81 -6.86 2.74
N ILE A 44 21.92 -8.07 2.21
CA ILE A 44 22.93 -9.06 2.61
C ILE A 44 24.10 -9.05 1.62
N PRO A 45 25.35 -8.81 2.10
CA PRO A 45 26.56 -8.94 1.26
C PRO A 45 26.73 -10.36 0.72
N PRO A 46 27.46 -10.56 -0.43
CA PRO A 46 28.14 -9.53 -1.21
C PRO A 46 27.28 -8.85 -2.27
N HIS A 47 26.12 -9.41 -2.61
CA HIS A 47 25.29 -8.96 -3.72
C HIS A 47 24.18 -8.00 -3.32
N GLN A 48 24.13 -7.59 -2.05
CA GLN A 48 23.09 -6.71 -1.51
C GLN A 48 21.67 -7.26 -1.75
N GLN A 49 21.51 -8.58 -1.72
CA GLN A 49 20.19 -9.19 -1.79
C GLN A 49 19.35 -8.78 -0.58
N LEU A 50 18.11 -8.38 -0.85
CA LEU A 50 17.17 -8.08 0.23
C LEU A 50 16.66 -9.38 0.85
N GLN A 51 16.75 -9.47 2.17
CA GLN A 51 16.23 -10.57 2.94
C GLN A 51 15.40 -10.04 4.10
N ASN A 52 14.19 -10.57 4.28
CA ASN A 52 13.36 -10.25 5.42
C ASN A 52 13.68 -11.18 6.59
N PHE A 53 13.59 -10.63 7.81
CA PHE A 53 13.83 -11.34 9.07
C PHE A 53 12.59 -11.38 9.97
N SER A 54 11.44 -11.00 9.42
CA SER A 54 10.15 -11.03 10.09
C SER A 54 9.08 -11.50 9.12
N ALA A 55 7.97 -12.01 9.64
CA ALA A 55 6.78 -12.19 8.82
C ALA A 55 6.29 -10.82 8.32
N PRO A 56 5.70 -10.74 7.11
CA PRO A 56 5.20 -9.48 6.58
C PRO A 56 4.13 -8.88 7.50
N LEU A 57 4.14 -7.57 7.66
CA LEU A 57 3.10 -6.86 8.39
C LEU A 57 1.77 -6.93 7.65
N ALA A 58 1.81 -6.86 6.33
CA ALA A 58 0.71 -7.17 5.44
C ALA A 58 1.22 -8.10 4.33
N GLU A 59 0.67 -9.30 4.25
CA GLU A 59 1.01 -10.27 3.21
C GLU A 59 0.71 -9.72 1.81
N TYR A 60 1.51 -10.12 0.84
CA TYR A 60 1.35 -9.68 -0.53
C TYR A 60 -0.02 -10.07 -1.09
N GLN A 61 -0.71 -9.08 -1.61
CA GLN A 61 -1.91 -9.24 -2.43
C GLN A 61 -1.66 -8.55 -3.78
N GLY A 62 -1.82 -9.28 -4.86
CA GLY A 62 -1.60 -8.74 -6.20
C GLY A 62 -2.58 -7.63 -6.57
N PRO A 63 -2.27 -6.83 -7.60
CA PRO A 63 -3.19 -5.85 -8.15
C PRO A 63 -4.50 -6.48 -8.59
N MET A 64 -5.61 -5.88 -8.19
CA MET A 64 -6.96 -6.32 -8.55
C MET A 64 -7.87 -5.11 -8.83
N PRO A 65 -7.56 -4.29 -9.85
CA PRO A 65 -8.43 -3.17 -10.18
C PRO A 65 -9.81 -3.67 -10.63
N PRO A 66 -10.91 -3.01 -10.22
CA PRO A 66 -12.25 -3.40 -10.62
C PRO A 66 -12.46 -3.31 -12.13
N GLN A 67 -13.28 -4.21 -12.67
CA GLN A 67 -13.69 -4.12 -14.07
C GLN A 67 -14.50 -2.84 -14.30
N GLY A 68 -14.18 -2.15 -15.40
CA GLY A 68 -14.84 -0.90 -15.78
C GLY A 68 -14.22 0.35 -15.17
N ASP A 69 -13.22 0.20 -14.29
CA ASP A 69 -12.49 1.34 -13.75
C ASP A 69 -11.26 1.67 -14.61
N GLU A 70 -10.74 2.86 -14.44
CA GLU A 70 -9.47 3.28 -15.07
C GLU A 70 -8.27 2.50 -14.52
N ALA A 71 -7.13 2.64 -15.16
CA ALA A 71 -5.89 2.04 -14.66
C ALA A 71 -5.51 2.64 -13.29
N HIS A 72 -5.17 1.76 -12.34
CA HIS A 72 -4.75 2.15 -11.01
C HIS A 72 -3.23 2.33 -10.94
N ASN A 73 -2.79 3.30 -10.14
CA ASN A 73 -1.39 3.52 -9.81
C ASN A 73 -1.01 2.70 -8.58
N TYR A 74 -0.11 1.74 -8.77
CA TYR A 74 0.53 0.99 -7.70
C TYR A 74 1.93 1.56 -7.46
N VAL A 75 2.18 2.01 -6.24
CA VAL A 75 3.48 2.58 -5.88
C VAL A 75 4.16 1.73 -4.82
N LEU A 76 5.37 1.31 -5.12
CA LEU A 76 6.27 0.66 -4.18
C LEU A 76 7.15 1.73 -3.53
N TYR A 77 7.04 1.88 -2.22
CA TYR A 77 7.86 2.81 -1.43
C TYR A 77 8.90 2.04 -0.63
N LEU A 78 10.12 2.52 -0.64
CA LEU A 78 11.20 2.03 0.21
C LEU A 78 11.54 3.07 1.27
N PHE A 79 11.55 2.66 2.53
CA PHE A 79 11.91 3.48 3.68
C PHE A 79 13.14 2.93 4.38
N GLU A 80 13.95 3.80 4.94
CA GLU A 80 14.92 3.40 5.95
C GLU A 80 14.18 3.12 7.26
N GLN A 81 14.41 1.94 7.84
CA GLN A 81 13.78 1.60 9.12
C GLN A 81 14.65 2.13 10.26
N PRO A 82 14.12 3.04 11.10
CA PRO A 82 14.85 3.53 12.27
C PRO A 82 15.18 2.38 13.24
N GLU A 83 16.33 2.48 13.87
CA GLU A 83 16.72 1.53 14.92
C GLU A 83 15.64 1.47 16.01
N GLY A 84 15.25 0.26 16.38
CA GLY A 84 14.23 0.03 17.41
C GLY A 84 12.80 0.31 16.98
N TRP A 85 12.55 0.76 15.75
CA TRP A 85 11.19 0.93 15.27
C TRP A 85 10.44 -0.41 15.23
N LYS A 86 9.21 -0.38 15.72
CA LYS A 86 8.30 -1.53 15.70
C LYS A 86 6.96 -1.10 15.13
N PRO A 87 6.28 -1.99 14.39
CA PRO A 87 4.93 -1.73 13.95
C PRO A 87 3.96 -1.62 15.13
N GLU A 88 2.84 -0.96 14.89
CA GLU A 88 1.75 -0.88 15.85
C GLU A 88 1.31 -2.29 16.30
N VAL A 89 1.06 -2.44 17.59
CA VAL A 89 0.55 -3.70 18.16
C VAL A 89 -0.78 -4.07 17.50
N GLY A 90 -0.88 -5.31 17.03
CA GLY A 90 -2.09 -5.79 16.35
C GLY A 90 -2.18 -5.44 14.86
N ALA A 91 -1.25 -4.66 14.32
CA ALA A 91 -1.29 -4.29 12.90
C ALA A 91 -1.20 -5.50 11.96
N MET A 92 -0.34 -6.47 12.29
CA MET A 92 -0.21 -7.70 11.50
C MET A 92 -1.52 -8.49 11.46
N GLN A 93 -2.16 -8.67 12.60
CA GLN A 93 -3.45 -9.37 12.69
C GLN A 93 -4.55 -8.61 11.96
N ARG A 94 -4.57 -7.29 12.06
CA ARG A 94 -5.53 -6.43 11.37
C ARG A 94 -5.38 -6.53 9.86
N TYR A 95 -4.18 -6.34 9.32
CA TYR A 95 -3.95 -6.35 7.88
C TYR A 95 -4.11 -7.73 7.24
N ASN A 96 -3.89 -8.80 7.97
CA ASN A 96 -3.99 -10.18 7.46
C ASN A 96 -5.32 -10.87 7.84
N ASN A 97 -6.29 -10.11 8.37
CA ASN A 97 -7.62 -10.63 8.67
C ASN A 97 -8.44 -10.76 7.38
N ALA A 98 -8.58 -11.98 6.89
CA ALA A 98 -9.35 -12.27 5.67
C ALA A 98 -10.86 -11.93 5.78
N SER A 99 -11.38 -11.79 6.99
CA SER A 99 -12.78 -11.43 7.24
C SER A 99 -13.04 -9.93 7.22
N ASP A 100 -11.99 -9.12 7.20
CA ASP A 100 -12.08 -7.65 7.17
C ASP A 100 -11.50 -7.10 5.87
N SER A 101 -12.38 -6.94 4.87
CA SER A 101 -12.00 -6.39 3.56
C SER A 101 -11.57 -4.92 3.61
N PHE A 102 -11.86 -4.20 4.71
CA PHE A 102 -11.53 -2.79 4.88
C PHE A 102 -10.22 -2.56 5.65
N ALA A 103 -9.66 -3.59 6.28
CA ALA A 103 -8.47 -3.45 7.13
C ALA A 103 -7.25 -2.82 6.43
N ARG A 104 -7.17 -2.96 5.12
CA ARG A 104 -6.07 -2.43 4.29
C ARG A 104 -6.44 -1.14 3.53
N MET A 105 -7.69 -0.69 3.64
CA MET A 105 -8.15 0.54 3.02
C MET A 105 -7.64 1.76 3.77
N ASN A 106 -7.55 2.89 3.07
CA ASN A 106 -7.14 4.16 3.66
C ASN A 106 -5.75 4.10 4.30
N PHE A 107 -4.83 3.38 3.70
CA PHE A 107 -3.45 3.34 4.17
C PHE A 107 -2.76 4.69 3.91
N SER A 108 -2.22 5.32 4.95
CA SER A 108 -1.55 6.61 4.84
C SER A 108 -0.03 6.44 4.80
N VAL A 109 0.55 6.68 3.63
CA VAL A 109 2.01 6.78 3.45
C VAL A 109 2.58 7.95 4.25
N GLU A 110 1.83 9.05 4.36
CA GLU A 110 2.22 10.21 5.17
C GLU A 110 2.30 9.85 6.65
N ALA A 111 1.32 9.16 7.20
CA ALA A 111 1.35 8.71 8.59
C ALA A 111 2.53 7.77 8.88
N LEU A 112 2.85 6.87 7.94
CA LEU A 112 4.05 6.04 8.05
C LEU A 112 5.32 6.91 8.02
N SER A 113 5.38 7.89 7.13
CA SER A 113 6.54 8.81 7.01
C SER A 113 6.79 9.64 8.27
N THR A 114 5.76 9.95 9.05
CA THR A 114 5.94 10.62 10.34
C THR A 114 6.64 9.74 11.38
N GLN A 115 6.55 8.42 11.22
CA GLN A 115 7.18 7.46 12.14
C GLN A 115 8.59 7.07 11.71
N VAL A 116 8.83 6.89 10.41
CA VAL A 116 10.06 6.30 9.89
C VAL A 116 10.87 7.26 9.01
N GLY A 117 10.36 8.44 8.72
CA GLY A 117 10.97 9.38 7.79
C GLY A 117 10.43 9.22 6.37
N ARG A 118 10.90 10.08 5.48
CA ARG A 118 10.47 10.06 4.06
C ARG A 118 10.96 8.79 3.34
N PRO A 119 10.26 8.32 2.32
CA PRO A 119 10.78 7.26 1.45
C PRO A 119 12.12 7.66 0.87
N ILE A 120 13.06 6.72 0.82
CA ILE A 120 14.37 6.90 0.19
C ILE A 120 14.36 6.55 -1.29
N ALA A 121 13.39 5.75 -1.73
CA ALA A 121 13.14 5.41 -3.12
C ALA A 121 11.68 5.05 -3.33
N ALA A 122 11.22 5.18 -4.56
CA ALA A 122 9.90 4.71 -4.99
C ALA A 122 9.95 4.27 -6.45
N ASN A 123 9.08 3.31 -6.78
CA ASN A 123 8.81 2.91 -8.16
C ASN A 123 7.31 2.69 -8.30
N TYR A 124 6.79 2.81 -9.51
CA TYR A 124 5.37 2.66 -9.76
C TYR A 124 5.08 1.91 -11.05
N PHE A 125 3.91 1.35 -11.12
CA PHE A 125 3.34 0.80 -12.34
C PHE A 125 1.83 1.06 -12.37
N LEU A 126 1.29 1.03 -13.59
CA LEU A 126 -0.14 1.13 -13.85
C LEU A 126 -0.66 -0.25 -14.24
N THR A 127 -1.82 -0.60 -13.75
CA THR A 127 -2.54 -1.78 -14.21
C THR A 127 -4.04 -1.53 -14.23
N GLU A 128 -4.71 -2.11 -15.20
CA GLU A 128 -6.16 -2.09 -15.36
C GLU A 128 -6.70 -3.52 -15.31
N ASN A 129 -8.00 -3.67 -15.16
CA ASN A 129 -8.62 -4.99 -15.23
C ASN A 129 -8.52 -5.53 -16.66
N GLU A 130 -8.08 -6.79 -16.81
CA GLU A 130 -7.89 -7.44 -18.11
C GLU A 130 -9.19 -7.56 -18.93
N ASN A 131 -10.34 -7.53 -18.26
CA ASN A 131 -11.66 -7.59 -18.87
C ASN A 131 -12.22 -6.21 -19.28
N ASN A 132 -11.44 -5.14 -19.13
CA ASN A 132 -11.83 -3.84 -19.63
C ASN A 132 -11.86 -3.86 -21.17
N THR A 133 -13.00 -3.50 -21.74
CA THR A 133 -13.11 -3.32 -23.19
C THR A 133 -12.30 -2.12 -23.60
N LYS A 134 -11.21 -2.35 -24.31
CA LYS A 134 -10.47 -1.26 -24.97
C LYS A 134 -11.37 -0.70 -26.05
N THR A 135 -11.92 0.47 -25.83
CA THR A 135 -12.51 1.28 -26.90
C THR A 135 -11.39 1.61 -27.88
N ALA A 136 -11.51 1.07 -29.06
CA ALA A 136 -10.58 1.36 -30.17
C ALA A 136 -10.65 2.84 -30.55
#